data_049fc44a937b97adc956de546dff6053
#
_entry.id   049fc44a937b97adc956de546dff6053
#
_cell.length_a   1.000
_cell.length_b   1.000
_cell.length_c   1.000
_cell.angle_alpha   90.00
_cell.angle_beta   90.00
_cell.angle_gamma   90.00
#
_symmetry.space_group_name_H-M   'P 1'
#
loop_
_entity.id
_entity.type
_entity.pdbx_description
1 polymer ?
#
loop_
_entity_poly.entity_id
_entity_poly.type
_entity_poly.pdbx_seq_one_letter_code
_entity_poly.pdbx_strand_id
1 'polypeptide(L)'
;MRAFDLYGPLPEPGSTTVLEASAGTGKTFTLAALVTRYVAEGVATLDEMLLITFSRAATRELRERVRAQLLQALEALDTPAGPVPNELVAYLLDAPSDELTLRANRLRHALAGFDSATIATTHQFCHVVLKSLGVAGDDDAEVTLVDSLTDLVNEIVDDVYLAQFGQQQTPPPLSRKQAYDIAKFAVENPGAAVHPVGEPAGTAAAVRVEFVERVLAELEPRKRRLRIQGYDDLLSRLAAALEPVDAPARSRMRQRWNIVMVDEFQDTDPIQWQVVERAFVGACTVVLIGDPKQAIYAFRGGDVATYLKAAGTAGERHTLAVNRRTDQALLDAVHAVIGGTELGDPDIVVVDVTAHRRGHRLAGAPRNDPFRLRVVDRETFGKRGDRVVWIGDLREHIAADMAADVARLLCSGATFDGRALTARDVAVIVGDRWDAAACREAFARVGVPVVYSGDTDIYSSSAAADWLCLIQAMEQTHRPGLVRAAGLTAFFGETGASLAAGG
;
A
#
# COMPACT_ATOMS: atom_id res chain seq x y z
N MET A 1 15.08 -3.11 -21.80
CA MET A 1 15.18 -4.25 -20.84
C MET A 1 14.89 -5.57 -21.54
N ARG A 2 15.49 -6.68 -21.09
CA ARG A 2 15.16 -8.03 -21.59
C ARG A 2 13.97 -8.60 -20.83
N ALA A 3 13.17 -9.44 -21.47
CA ALA A 3 12.12 -10.18 -20.78
C ALA A 3 12.76 -11.17 -19.77
N PHE A 4 12.19 -11.24 -18.57
CA PHE A 4 12.59 -12.22 -17.56
C PHE A 4 12.10 -13.61 -17.96
N ASP A 5 13.00 -14.55 -18.03
CA ASP A 5 12.67 -15.96 -18.25
C ASP A 5 12.53 -16.66 -16.89
N LEU A 6 11.29 -16.86 -16.46
CA LEU A 6 11.00 -17.52 -15.19
C LEU A 6 11.49 -18.98 -15.15
N TYR A 7 11.69 -19.61 -16.29
CA TYR A 7 12.10 -21.02 -16.42
C TYR A 7 13.57 -21.18 -16.87
N GLY A 8 14.24 -20.05 -17.08
CA GLY A 8 15.68 -19.99 -17.34
C GLY A 8 16.51 -20.13 -16.05
N PRO A 9 17.80 -19.78 -16.10
CA PRO A 9 18.66 -19.79 -14.92
C PRO A 9 18.10 -18.93 -13.78
N LEU A 10 18.20 -19.44 -12.55
CA LEU A 10 17.89 -18.63 -11.36
C LEU A 10 18.91 -17.49 -11.20
N PRO A 11 18.52 -16.35 -10.59
CA PRO A 11 19.46 -15.28 -10.25
C PRO A 11 20.71 -15.82 -9.51
N GLU A 12 21.88 -15.37 -9.94
CA GLU A 12 23.15 -15.88 -9.41
C GLU A 12 23.38 -15.52 -7.94
N PRO A 13 24.05 -16.38 -7.17
CA PRO A 13 24.42 -16.07 -5.79
C PRO A 13 25.22 -14.75 -5.68
N GLY A 14 24.82 -13.88 -4.77
CA GLY A 14 25.45 -12.58 -4.55
C GLY A 14 25.07 -11.49 -5.58
N SER A 15 24.23 -11.81 -6.58
CA SER A 15 23.76 -10.84 -7.55
C SER A 15 22.55 -10.05 -7.04
N THR A 16 22.34 -8.88 -7.64
CA THR A 16 21.11 -8.08 -7.48
C THR A 16 20.40 -8.01 -8.82
N THR A 17 19.18 -8.53 -8.87
CA THR A 17 18.31 -8.56 -10.03
C THR A 17 17.10 -7.68 -9.82
N VAL A 18 16.81 -6.77 -10.74
CA VAL A 18 15.58 -5.96 -10.74
C VAL A 18 14.61 -6.51 -11.77
N LEU A 19 13.39 -6.81 -11.32
CA LEU A 19 12.27 -7.23 -12.16
C LEU A 19 11.27 -6.08 -12.22
N GLU A 20 11.33 -5.29 -13.31
CA GLU A 20 10.34 -4.25 -13.56
C GLU A 20 9.08 -4.89 -14.15
N ALA A 21 8.01 -4.83 -13.41
CA ALA A 21 6.80 -5.57 -13.68
C ALA A 21 5.57 -4.66 -13.66
N SER A 22 5.08 -4.28 -14.84
CA SER A 22 3.86 -3.47 -14.97
C SER A 22 2.64 -4.11 -14.28
N ALA A 23 1.61 -3.32 -14.03
CA ALA A 23 0.36 -3.81 -13.44
C ALA A 23 -0.20 -5.01 -14.21
N GLY A 24 -0.55 -6.07 -13.52
CA GLY A 24 -1.16 -7.26 -14.12
C GLY A 24 -0.21 -8.24 -14.80
N THR A 25 1.11 -8.02 -14.77
CA THR A 25 2.09 -8.94 -15.38
C THR A 25 2.46 -10.14 -14.49
N GLY A 26 1.91 -10.23 -13.28
CA GLY A 26 2.07 -11.40 -12.43
C GLY A 26 3.21 -11.32 -11.42
N LYS A 27 3.55 -10.13 -10.88
CA LYS A 27 4.59 -9.94 -9.85
C LYS A 27 4.54 -10.99 -8.74
N THR A 28 3.41 -11.09 -8.04
CA THR A 28 3.24 -12.01 -6.90
C THR A 28 3.32 -13.48 -7.31
N PHE A 29 2.85 -13.82 -8.53
CA PHE A 29 3.03 -15.16 -9.08
C PHE A 29 4.50 -15.48 -9.34
N THR A 30 5.24 -14.54 -9.93
CA THR A 30 6.67 -14.70 -10.21
C THR A 30 7.47 -14.90 -8.93
N LEU A 31 7.16 -14.13 -7.86
CA LEU A 31 7.76 -14.32 -6.54
C LEU A 31 7.50 -15.72 -5.99
N ALA A 32 6.24 -16.14 -5.94
CA ALA A 32 5.89 -17.47 -5.44
C ALA A 32 6.51 -18.59 -6.29
N ALA A 33 6.60 -18.40 -7.59
CA ALA A 33 7.23 -19.35 -8.49
C ALA A 33 8.75 -19.43 -8.29
N LEU A 34 9.43 -18.30 -8.10
CA LEU A 34 10.86 -18.28 -7.75
C LEU A 34 11.13 -19.00 -6.43
N VAL A 35 10.36 -18.71 -5.38
CA VAL A 35 10.46 -19.41 -4.10
C VAL A 35 10.29 -20.92 -4.29
N THR A 36 9.27 -21.34 -5.05
CA THR A 36 9.00 -22.76 -5.33
C THR A 36 10.16 -23.41 -6.09
N ARG A 37 10.76 -22.70 -7.07
CA ARG A 37 11.93 -23.19 -7.80
C ARG A 37 13.15 -23.33 -6.91
N TYR A 38 13.50 -22.28 -6.14
CA TYR A 38 14.64 -22.32 -5.23
C TYR A 38 14.58 -23.53 -4.28
N VAL A 39 13.38 -23.80 -3.75
CA VAL A 39 13.16 -24.96 -2.87
C VAL A 39 13.22 -26.27 -3.65
N ALA A 40 12.46 -26.40 -4.73
CA ALA A 40 12.37 -27.65 -5.49
C ALA A 40 13.72 -28.06 -6.09
N GLU A 41 14.44 -27.10 -6.69
CA GLU A 41 15.76 -27.32 -7.28
C GLU A 41 16.87 -27.50 -6.21
N GLY A 42 16.55 -27.25 -4.92
CA GLY A 42 17.47 -27.49 -3.80
C GLY A 42 18.59 -26.45 -3.69
N VAL A 43 18.35 -25.26 -4.22
CA VAL A 43 19.30 -24.14 -4.15
C VAL A 43 19.26 -23.48 -2.78
N ALA A 44 18.07 -23.37 -2.16
CA ALA A 44 17.88 -22.86 -0.81
C ALA A 44 16.67 -23.51 -0.14
N THR A 45 16.67 -23.53 1.18
CA THR A 45 15.52 -23.89 1.99
C THR A 45 14.65 -22.67 2.26
N LEU A 46 13.40 -22.88 2.67
CA LEU A 46 12.44 -21.77 2.84
C LEU A 46 12.82 -20.83 4.01
N ASP A 47 13.48 -21.33 5.04
CA ASP A 47 13.98 -20.57 6.19
C ASP A 47 15.23 -19.73 5.87
N GLU A 48 15.95 -20.07 4.80
CA GLU A 48 17.05 -19.27 4.25
C GLU A 48 16.59 -18.13 3.33
N MET A 49 15.28 -17.98 3.15
CA MET A 49 14.69 -16.92 2.32
C MET A 49 14.04 -15.84 3.18
N LEU A 50 14.22 -14.58 2.76
CA LEU A 50 13.56 -13.40 3.29
C LEU A 50 12.70 -12.77 2.20
N LEU A 51 11.39 -12.73 2.42
CA LEU A 51 10.44 -12.04 1.54
C LEU A 51 9.90 -10.81 2.25
N ILE A 52 10.14 -9.65 1.69
CA ILE A 52 9.72 -8.35 2.22
C ILE A 52 8.58 -7.81 1.38
N THR A 53 7.53 -7.30 2.04
CA THR A 53 6.38 -6.67 1.39
C THR A 53 6.07 -5.32 2.04
N PHE A 54 5.33 -4.46 1.33
CA PHE A 54 4.98 -3.13 1.81
C PHE A 54 3.93 -3.13 2.94
N SER A 55 2.96 -4.05 2.95
CA SER A 55 1.85 -4.03 3.90
C SER A 55 1.55 -5.38 4.53
N ARG A 56 0.89 -5.36 5.71
CA ARG A 56 0.42 -6.58 6.39
C ARG A 56 -0.56 -7.39 5.51
N ALA A 57 -1.38 -6.72 4.71
CA ALA A 57 -2.29 -7.38 3.77
C ALA A 57 -1.53 -8.08 2.64
N ALA A 58 -0.54 -7.41 2.03
CA ALA A 58 0.33 -8.01 1.02
C ALA A 58 1.15 -9.18 1.57
N THR A 59 1.65 -9.07 2.82
CA THR A 59 2.35 -10.16 3.51
C THR A 59 1.47 -11.41 3.63
N ARG A 60 0.20 -11.24 4.03
CA ARG A 60 -0.75 -12.35 4.14
C ARG A 60 -1.03 -12.97 2.77
N GLU A 61 -1.31 -12.15 1.77
CA GLU A 61 -1.56 -12.61 0.41
C GLU A 61 -0.36 -13.36 -0.16
N LEU A 62 0.85 -12.82 -0.02
CA LEU A 62 2.08 -13.48 -0.49
C LEU A 62 2.31 -14.81 0.21
N ARG A 63 2.11 -14.87 1.54
CA ARG A 63 2.21 -16.10 2.32
C ARG A 63 1.24 -17.18 1.84
N GLU A 64 -0.01 -16.82 1.60
CA GLU A 64 -1.03 -17.74 1.07
C GLU A 64 -0.66 -18.21 -0.35
N ARG A 65 -0.18 -17.32 -1.22
CA ARG A 65 0.21 -17.66 -2.59
C ARG A 65 1.45 -18.57 -2.63
N VAL A 66 2.47 -18.29 -1.84
CA VAL A 66 3.66 -19.15 -1.74
C VAL A 66 3.26 -20.54 -1.28
N ARG A 67 2.45 -20.63 -0.21
CA ARG A 67 1.98 -21.94 0.31
C ARG A 67 1.16 -22.69 -0.73
N ALA A 68 0.22 -22.04 -1.39
CA ALA A 68 -0.61 -22.65 -2.43
C ALA A 68 0.24 -23.16 -3.61
N GLN A 69 1.26 -22.40 -4.03
CA GLN A 69 2.14 -22.80 -5.13
C GLN A 69 3.02 -23.99 -4.77
N LEU A 70 3.60 -24.01 -3.54
CA LEU A 70 4.36 -25.17 -3.04
C LEU A 70 3.48 -26.42 -2.97
N LEU A 71 2.25 -26.30 -2.47
CA LEU A 71 1.30 -27.41 -2.37
C LEU A 71 0.91 -27.93 -3.76
N GLN A 72 0.56 -27.04 -4.68
CA GLN A 72 0.20 -27.42 -6.04
C GLN A 72 1.34 -28.11 -6.78
N ALA A 73 2.58 -27.64 -6.59
CA ALA A 73 3.75 -28.29 -7.15
C ALA A 73 4.00 -29.67 -6.54
N LEU A 74 3.84 -29.83 -5.23
CA LEU A 74 3.99 -31.13 -4.54
C LEU A 74 2.95 -32.13 -5.00
N GLU A 75 1.66 -31.75 -5.06
CA GLU A 75 0.56 -32.61 -5.51
C GLU A 75 0.80 -33.14 -6.93
N ALA A 76 1.31 -32.27 -7.83
CA ALA A 76 1.64 -32.68 -9.18
C ALA A 76 2.86 -33.60 -9.25
N LEU A 77 3.88 -33.39 -8.43
CA LEU A 77 5.06 -34.27 -8.34
C LEU A 77 4.71 -35.63 -7.70
N ASP A 78 3.76 -35.67 -6.78
CA ASP A 78 3.27 -36.93 -6.19
C ASP A 78 2.34 -37.71 -7.16
N THR A 79 1.77 -37.03 -8.16
CA THR A 79 0.90 -37.63 -9.17
C THR A 79 1.28 -37.17 -10.59
N PRO A 80 2.45 -37.55 -11.12
CA PRO A 80 2.98 -37.04 -12.39
C PRO A 80 2.10 -37.31 -13.62
N ALA A 81 1.22 -38.31 -13.57
CA ALA A 81 0.26 -38.61 -14.62
C ALA A 81 -1.03 -37.76 -14.56
N GLY A 82 -1.14 -36.89 -13.57
CA GLY A 82 -2.29 -36.00 -13.37
C GLY A 82 -2.30 -34.78 -14.33
N PRO A 83 -3.32 -33.92 -14.21
CA PRO A 83 -3.38 -32.70 -14.99
C PRO A 83 -2.26 -31.73 -14.57
N VAL A 84 -1.63 -31.08 -15.56
CA VAL A 84 -0.61 -30.05 -15.34
C VAL A 84 -1.30 -28.70 -15.18
N PRO A 85 -1.34 -28.11 -13.99
CA PRO A 85 -2.16 -26.93 -13.72
C PRO A 85 -1.58 -25.63 -14.27
N ASN A 86 -0.27 -25.54 -14.44
CA ASN A 86 0.40 -24.35 -14.97
C ASN A 86 1.82 -24.67 -15.51
N GLU A 87 2.41 -23.67 -16.17
CA GLU A 87 3.76 -23.79 -16.78
C GLU A 87 4.88 -24.08 -15.77
N LEU A 88 4.78 -23.57 -14.53
CA LEU A 88 5.76 -23.87 -13.50
C LEU A 88 5.75 -25.36 -13.13
N VAL A 89 4.57 -25.93 -12.99
CA VAL A 89 4.43 -27.37 -12.71
C VAL A 89 4.95 -28.18 -13.89
N ALA A 90 4.65 -27.78 -15.13
CA ALA A 90 5.22 -28.42 -16.31
C ALA A 90 6.76 -28.43 -16.29
N TYR A 91 7.36 -27.29 -15.97
CA TYR A 91 8.81 -27.15 -15.81
C TYR A 91 9.37 -28.05 -14.71
N LEU A 92 8.69 -28.12 -13.56
CA LEU A 92 9.15 -28.95 -12.44
C LEU A 92 9.00 -30.45 -12.69
N LEU A 93 8.06 -30.85 -13.56
CA LEU A 93 7.86 -32.25 -13.96
C LEU A 93 8.85 -32.69 -15.05
N ASP A 94 9.48 -31.76 -15.76
CA ASP A 94 10.47 -32.05 -16.81
C ASP A 94 11.84 -32.34 -16.18
N ALA A 95 11.95 -33.51 -15.53
CA ALA A 95 13.17 -33.99 -14.89
C ALA A 95 13.17 -35.53 -14.76
N PRO A 96 14.34 -36.16 -14.58
CA PRO A 96 14.45 -37.58 -14.28
C PRO A 96 13.69 -37.99 -12.99
N SER A 97 13.27 -39.24 -12.89
CA SER A 97 12.41 -39.75 -11.80
C SER A 97 13.02 -39.60 -10.40
N ASP A 98 14.33 -39.76 -10.28
CA ASP A 98 15.07 -39.54 -9.06
C ASP A 98 15.07 -38.07 -8.63
N GLU A 99 15.23 -37.15 -9.56
CA GLU A 99 15.13 -35.72 -9.28
C GLU A 99 13.69 -35.31 -8.93
N LEU A 100 12.66 -35.88 -9.58
CA LEU A 100 11.26 -35.64 -9.20
C LEU A 100 10.99 -36.04 -7.74
N THR A 101 11.56 -37.19 -7.31
CA THR A 101 11.46 -37.65 -5.93
C THR A 101 12.17 -36.68 -4.96
N LEU A 102 13.34 -36.17 -5.32
CA LEU A 102 14.06 -35.17 -4.51
C LEU A 102 13.28 -33.86 -4.42
N ARG A 103 12.76 -33.36 -5.54
CA ARG A 103 11.92 -32.13 -5.58
C ARG A 103 10.68 -32.29 -4.68
N ALA A 104 9.96 -33.41 -4.78
CA ALA A 104 8.81 -33.68 -3.92
C ALA A 104 9.17 -33.71 -2.43
N ASN A 105 10.30 -34.34 -2.06
CA ASN A 105 10.75 -34.37 -0.68
C ASN A 105 11.15 -33.01 -0.14
N ARG A 106 11.84 -32.17 -0.93
CA ARG A 106 12.20 -30.78 -0.55
C ARG A 106 10.96 -29.92 -0.34
N LEU A 107 9.98 -30.01 -1.25
CA LEU A 107 8.70 -29.27 -1.13
C LEU A 107 7.88 -29.74 0.10
N ARG A 108 7.85 -31.04 0.37
CA ARG A 108 7.18 -31.62 1.55
C ARG A 108 7.81 -31.09 2.84
N HIS A 109 9.14 -31.06 2.88
CA HIS A 109 9.88 -30.52 4.03
C HIS A 109 9.61 -29.03 4.21
N ALA A 110 9.61 -28.23 3.13
CA ALA A 110 9.29 -26.80 3.16
C ALA A 110 7.87 -26.52 3.64
N LEU A 111 6.89 -27.34 3.23
CA LEU A 111 5.51 -27.21 3.70
C LEU A 111 5.35 -27.60 5.17
N ALA A 112 6.07 -28.61 5.65
CA ALA A 112 6.07 -28.99 7.05
C ALA A 112 6.69 -27.92 7.95
N GLY A 113 7.72 -27.22 7.47
CA GLY A 113 8.39 -26.11 8.15
C GLY A 113 7.89 -24.72 7.74
N PHE A 114 6.73 -24.59 7.10
CA PHE A 114 6.29 -23.34 6.49
C PHE A 114 6.19 -22.15 7.45
N ASP A 115 5.91 -22.41 8.72
CA ASP A 115 5.81 -21.35 9.74
C ASP A 115 7.16 -20.70 10.07
N SER A 116 8.28 -21.35 9.73
CA SER A 116 9.64 -20.78 9.86
C SER A 116 10.00 -19.79 8.75
N ALA A 117 9.21 -19.74 7.65
CA ALA A 117 9.42 -18.84 6.54
C ALA A 117 9.34 -17.36 6.98
N THR A 118 10.35 -16.58 6.60
CA THR A 118 10.36 -15.14 6.89
C THR A 118 9.69 -14.38 5.77
N ILE A 119 8.38 -14.24 5.83
CA ILE A 119 7.56 -13.40 4.95
C ILE A 119 6.96 -12.29 5.81
N ALA A 120 7.43 -11.06 5.68
CA ALA A 120 7.16 -9.99 6.62
C ALA A 120 7.12 -8.61 5.94
N THR A 121 6.52 -7.63 6.61
CA THR A 121 6.75 -6.23 6.25
C THR A 121 8.15 -5.81 6.68
N THR A 122 8.69 -4.74 6.07
CA THR A 122 10.02 -4.21 6.44
C THR A 122 10.11 -3.95 7.96
N HIS A 123 9.09 -3.37 8.57
CA HIS A 123 9.07 -3.10 10.02
C HIS A 123 9.07 -4.38 10.86
N GLN A 124 8.26 -5.39 10.49
CA GLN A 124 8.26 -6.69 11.19
C GLN A 124 9.63 -7.38 11.08
N PHE A 125 10.25 -7.33 9.91
CA PHE A 125 11.60 -7.82 9.68
C PHE A 125 12.61 -7.11 10.59
N CYS A 126 12.61 -5.78 10.63
CA CYS A 126 13.51 -5.00 11.49
C CYS A 126 13.35 -5.35 12.97
N HIS A 127 12.10 -5.49 13.44
CA HIS A 127 11.84 -5.91 14.82
C HIS A 127 12.43 -7.31 15.13
N VAL A 128 12.24 -8.27 14.23
CA VAL A 128 12.80 -9.63 14.39
C VAL A 128 14.33 -9.58 14.44
N VAL A 129 14.96 -8.80 13.57
CA VAL A 129 16.43 -8.68 13.53
C VAL A 129 16.95 -8.01 14.79
N LEU A 130 16.44 -6.85 15.17
CA LEU A 130 16.87 -6.12 16.37
C LEU A 130 16.73 -6.98 17.64
N LYS A 131 15.61 -7.69 17.77
CA LYS A 131 15.40 -8.63 18.87
C LYS A 131 16.45 -9.75 18.88
N SER A 132 16.80 -10.30 17.72
CA SER A 132 17.81 -11.36 17.61
C SER A 132 19.24 -10.87 17.88
N LEU A 133 19.51 -9.60 17.63
CA LEU A 133 20.82 -8.98 17.88
C LEU A 133 21.03 -8.58 19.35
N GLY A 134 20.00 -8.66 20.19
CA GLY A 134 20.07 -8.17 21.56
C GLY A 134 20.06 -6.65 21.69
N VAL A 135 20.03 -5.91 20.59
CA VAL A 135 20.03 -4.44 20.56
C VAL A 135 18.74 -3.85 21.15
N ALA A 136 17.67 -4.64 21.17
CA ALA A 136 16.43 -4.29 21.87
C ALA A 136 16.49 -4.62 23.38
N GLY A 137 17.58 -5.26 23.84
CA GLY A 137 17.70 -5.84 25.20
C GLY A 137 18.68 -5.16 26.14
N ASP A 138 19.57 -4.27 25.64
CA ASP A 138 20.69 -3.84 26.49
C ASP A 138 20.39 -2.70 27.48
N ASP A 139 19.25 -1.97 27.33
CA ASP A 139 18.76 -1.02 28.36
C ASP A 139 17.23 -0.82 28.32
N ASP A 140 16.52 -1.43 27.37
CA ASP A 140 15.14 -1.08 27.03
C ASP A 140 14.15 -2.27 27.18
N ALA A 141 14.31 -3.10 28.21
CA ALA A 141 13.38 -4.21 28.49
C ALA A 141 11.91 -3.79 28.68
N GLU A 142 11.64 -2.48 28.72
CA GLU A 142 10.33 -1.87 28.96
C GLU A 142 9.93 -0.83 27.91
N VAL A 143 10.56 -0.78 26.73
CA VAL A 143 10.13 0.17 25.68
C VAL A 143 8.88 -0.35 24.99
N THR A 144 7.84 0.47 24.99
CA THR A 144 6.59 0.18 24.31
C THR A 144 6.64 0.67 22.87
N LEU A 145 6.42 -0.26 21.93
CA LEU A 145 6.26 0.09 20.52
C LEU A 145 4.85 0.65 20.29
N VAL A 146 4.78 1.86 19.75
CA VAL A 146 3.51 2.55 19.48
C VAL A 146 3.25 2.63 17.98
N ASP A 147 2.00 2.41 17.58
CA ASP A 147 1.57 2.49 16.18
C ASP A 147 1.55 3.93 15.65
N SER A 148 1.44 4.92 16.54
CA SER A 148 1.39 6.34 16.16
C SER A 148 1.99 7.20 17.26
N LEU A 149 2.77 8.19 16.86
CA LEU A 149 3.29 9.25 17.72
C LEU A 149 2.39 10.51 17.73
N THR A 150 1.21 10.44 17.13
CA THR A 150 0.29 11.59 16.95
C THR A 150 0.00 12.32 18.25
N ASP A 151 -0.31 11.61 19.32
CA ASP A 151 -0.64 12.24 20.62
C ASP A 151 0.58 12.92 21.24
N LEU A 152 1.75 12.28 21.17
CA LEU A 152 3.00 12.87 21.62
C LEU A 152 3.38 14.11 20.81
N VAL A 153 3.22 14.06 19.48
CA VAL A 153 3.49 15.21 18.60
C VAL A 153 2.54 16.36 18.93
N ASN A 154 1.25 16.09 19.16
CA ASN A 154 0.29 17.10 19.58
C ASN A 154 0.70 17.78 20.90
N GLU A 155 1.08 17.00 21.89
CA GLU A 155 1.56 17.51 23.20
C GLU A 155 2.79 18.40 23.04
N ILE A 156 3.79 17.94 22.26
CA ILE A 156 5.02 18.72 22.02
C ILE A 156 4.70 20.02 21.27
N VAL A 157 3.85 19.94 20.25
CA VAL A 157 3.43 21.12 19.48
C VAL A 157 2.75 22.14 20.38
N ASP A 158 1.85 21.72 21.27
CA ASP A 158 1.14 22.61 22.18
C ASP A 158 2.11 23.28 23.16
N ASP A 159 3.05 22.53 23.75
CA ASP A 159 4.06 23.06 24.66
C ASP A 159 5.01 24.06 23.95
N VAL A 160 5.55 23.70 22.79
CA VAL A 160 6.46 24.58 22.02
C VAL A 160 5.71 25.82 21.52
N TYR A 161 4.44 25.66 21.09
CA TYR A 161 3.61 26.77 20.63
C TYR A 161 3.32 27.77 21.75
N LEU A 162 2.94 27.30 22.92
CA LEU A 162 2.69 28.14 24.09
C LEU A 162 3.99 28.81 24.59
N ALA A 163 5.10 28.08 24.59
CA ALA A 163 6.38 28.65 24.98
C ALA A 163 6.85 29.74 24.02
N GLN A 164 6.62 29.61 22.73
CA GLN A 164 7.07 30.56 21.70
C GLN A 164 6.12 31.76 21.53
N PHE A 165 4.82 31.53 21.61
CA PHE A 165 3.80 32.51 21.23
C PHE A 165 2.85 32.92 22.37
N GLY A 166 2.82 32.19 23.49
CA GLY A 166 1.83 32.38 24.56
C GLY A 166 1.87 33.76 25.25
N GLN A 167 2.98 34.48 25.19
CA GLN A 167 3.11 35.81 25.76
C GLN A 167 3.02 36.96 24.73
N GLN A 168 2.83 36.63 23.46
CA GLN A 168 2.72 37.64 22.40
C GLN A 168 1.32 38.31 22.40
N GLN A 169 1.31 39.64 22.30
CA GLN A 169 0.06 40.40 22.21
C GLN A 169 -0.51 40.48 20.77
N THR A 170 0.32 40.12 19.79
CA THR A 170 -0.09 40.10 18.37
C THR A 170 -0.37 38.65 17.95
N PRO A 171 -1.29 38.45 16.98
CA PRO A 171 -1.53 37.11 16.46
C PRO A 171 -0.22 36.46 15.97
N PRO A 172 0.06 35.21 16.32
CA PRO A 172 1.25 34.50 15.86
C PRO A 172 1.26 34.41 14.32
N PRO A 173 2.43 34.45 13.67
CA PRO A 173 2.56 34.28 12.21
C PRO A 173 2.25 32.86 11.74
N LEU A 174 2.07 31.94 12.67
CA LEU A 174 1.78 30.52 12.45
C LEU A 174 0.59 30.14 13.34
N SER A 175 -0.51 29.67 12.76
CA SER A 175 -1.63 29.15 13.55
C SER A 175 -1.27 27.79 14.18
N ARG A 176 -1.92 27.44 15.30
CA ARG A 176 -1.70 26.14 15.98
C ARG A 176 -1.91 24.95 15.02
N LYS A 177 -2.92 25.02 14.14
CA LYS A 177 -3.15 23.96 13.15
C LYS A 177 -1.99 23.85 12.15
N GLN A 178 -1.53 24.98 11.61
CA GLN A 178 -0.38 24.99 10.70
C GLN A 178 0.90 24.50 11.41
N ALA A 179 1.11 24.88 12.68
CA ALA A 179 2.20 24.38 13.50
C ALA A 179 2.19 22.86 13.63
N TYR A 180 1.02 22.30 13.91
CA TYR A 180 0.83 20.85 13.96
C TYR A 180 1.07 20.17 12.61
N ASP A 181 0.49 20.71 11.54
CA ASP A 181 0.59 20.10 10.22
C ASP A 181 2.06 20.02 9.75
N ILE A 182 2.85 21.11 9.93
CA ILE A 182 4.27 21.10 9.53
C ILE A 182 5.13 20.23 10.46
N ALA A 183 4.88 20.24 11.77
CA ALA A 183 5.60 19.40 12.73
C ALA A 183 5.31 17.91 12.49
N LYS A 184 4.05 17.55 12.30
CA LYS A 184 3.65 16.20 11.96
C LYS A 184 4.35 15.72 10.69
N PHE A 185 4.34 16.52 9.63
CA PHE A 185 5.01 16.19 8.37
C PHE A 185 6.52 15.96 8.57
N ALA A 186 7.19 16.79 9.36
CA ALA A 186 8.61 16.62 9.66
C ALA A 186 8.91 15.34 10.47
N VAL A 187 8.05 15.00 11.43
CA VAL A 187 8.19 13.77 12.24
C VAL A 187 7.94 12.51 11.40
N GLU A 188 6.98 12.56 10.48
CA GLU A 188 6.64 11.44 9.58
C GLU A 188 7.67 11.26 8.45
N ASN A 189 8.60 12.21 8.26
CA ASN A 189 9.67 12.14 7.25
C ASN A 189 11.05 12.30 7.90
N PRO A 190 11.47 11.33 8.73
CA PRO A 190 12.76 11.41 9.40
C PRO A 190 13.91 11.40 8.38
N GLY A 191 14.84 12.34 8.52
CA GLY A 191 15.96 12.52 7.59
C GLY A 191 15.70 13.49 6.44
N ALA A 192 14.47 14.00 6.26
CA ALA A 192 14.22 15.11 5.35
C ALA A 192 14.83 16.41 5.88
N ALA A 193 15.56 17.14 5.03
CA ALA A 193 16.13 18.43 5.41
C ALA A 193 15.03 19.48 5.56
N VAL A 194 15.08 20.24 6.65
CA VAL A 194 14.16 21.35 6.89
C VAL A 194 14.65 22.59 6.14
N HIS A 195 13.83 23.12 5.26
CA HIS A 195 14.12 24.29 4.43
C HIS A 195 13.06 25.39 4.61
N PRO A 196 13.41 26.67 4.31
CA PRO A 196 14.71 27.18 3.86
C PRO A 196 15.72 27.34 4.99
N VAL A 197 17.01 27.29 4.66
CA VAL A 197 18.11 27.51 5.59
C VAL A 197 18.64 28.95 5.41
N GLY A 198 18.94 29.63 6.52
CA GLY A 198 19.58 30.95 6.49
C GLY A 198 18.64 32.12 6.21
N GLU A 199 17.33 31.95 6.36
CA GLU A 199 16.35 33.01 6.25
C GLU A 199 16.53 34.06 7.37
N PRO A 200 16.30 35.37 7.10
CA PRO A 200 16.37 36.40 8.12
C PRO A 200 15.42 36.13 9.27
N ALA A 201 15.91 36.30 10.50
CA ALA A 201 15.13 36.11 11.72
C ALA A 201 13.84 36.97 11.69
N GLY A 202 12.72 36.36 12.12
CA GLY A 202 11.41 37.00 12.15
C GLY A 202 10.60 36.92 10.87
N THR A 203 11.16 36.38 9.77
CA THR A 203 10.34 36.05 8.59
C THR A 203 9.41 34.86 8.89
N ALA A 204 8.27 34.79 8.19
CA ALA A 204 7.34 33.67 8.38
C ALA A 204 7.99 32.30 8.07
N ALA A 205 8.94 32.25 7.14
CA ALA A 205 9.70 31.04 6.82
C ALA A 205 10.65 30.66 7.97
N ALA A 206 11.45 31.59 8.47
CA ALA A 206 12.35 31.35 9.60
C ALA A 206 11.60 30.89 10.86
N VAL A 207 10.45 31.51 11.17
CA VAL A 207 9.63 31.12 12.33
C VAL A 207 9.10 29.68 12.20
N ARG A 208 8.71 29.26 11.00
CA ARG A 208 8.24 27.88 10.75
C ARG A 208 9.39 26.87 10.89
N VAL A 209 10.56 27.18 10.33
CA VAL A 209 11.73 26.31 10.43
C VAL A 209 12.14 26.17 11.90
N GLU A 210 12.33 27.29 12.63
CA GLU A 210 12.67 27.28 14.04
C GLU A 210 11.67 26.49 14.89
N PHE A 211 10.37 26.62 14.61
CA PHE A 211 9.33 25.88 15.30
C PHE A 211 9.47 24.37 15.08
N VAL A 212 9.64 23.93 13.83
CA VAL A 212 9.82 22.50 13.51
C VAL A 212 11.08 21.93 14.16
N GLU A 213 12.20 22.66 14.08
CA GLU A 213 13.48 22.24 14.70
C GLU A 213 13.33 22.06 16.22
N ARG A 214 12.60 22.94 16.89
CA ARG A 214 12.30 22.80 18.33
C ARG A 214 11.46 21.59 18.64
N VAL A 215 10.42 21.31 17.82
CA VAL A 215 9.58 20.12 18.01
C VAL A 215 10.42 18.85 17.83
N LEU A 216 11.26 18.79 16.79
CA LEU A 216 12.16 17.65 16.56
C LEU A 216 13.17 17.46 17.68
N ALA A 217 13.71 18.55 18.22
CA ALA A 217 14.65 18.52 19.35
C ALA A 217 14.00 17.99 20.65
N GLU A 218 12.71 18.28 20.87
CA GLU A 218 11.96 17.79 22.03
C GLU A 218 11.48 16.33 21.87
N LEU A 219 11.32 15.84 20.65
CA LEU A 219 10.74 14.54 20.38
C LEU A 219 11.55 13.40 21.01
N GLU A 220 12.85 13.31 20.73
CA GLU A 220 13.70 12.23 21.21
C GLU A 220 13.85 12.17 22.75
N PRO A 221 14.06 13.31 23.48
CA PRO A 221 14.04 13.31 24.93
C PRO A 221 12.72 12.81 25.53
N ARG A 222 11.58 13.18 24.92
CA ARG A 222 10.26 12.74 25.41
C ARG A 222 10.01 11.27 25.14
N LYS A 223 10.36 10.76 23.94
CA LYS A 223 10.28 9.33 23.63
C LYS A 223 11.07 8.50 24.64
N ARG A 224 12.30 8.90 24.96
CA ARG A 224 13.13 8.23 25.98
C ARG A 224 12.51 8.27 27.37
N ARG A 225 11.98 9.43 27.80
CA ARG A 225 11.34 9.58 29.11
C ARG A 225 10.08 8.73 29.25
N LEU A 226 9.28 8.64 28.19
CA LEU A 226 8.06 7.85 28.13
C LEU A 226 8.30 6.38 27.82
N ARG A 227 9.54 6.01 27.47
CA ARG A 227 9.92 4.65 27.03
C ARG A 227 9.05 4.17 25.89
N ILE A 228 8.84 5.02 24.86
CA ILE A 228 8.09 4.68 23.66
C ILE A 228 8.97 4.82 22.42
N GLN A 229 8.70 4.01 21.41
CA GLN A 229 9.34 4.07 20.10
C GLN A 229 8.30 3.89 18.99
N GLY A 230 8.49 4.60 17.88
CA GLY A 230 7.74 4.35 16.65
C GLY A 230 8.40 3.26 15.79
N TYR A 231 7.69 2.81 14.79
CA TYR A 231 8.22 1.82 13.83
C TYR A 231 9.43 2.35 13.04
N ASP A 232 9.43 3.63 12.68
CA ASP A 232 10.54 4.27 11.93
C ASP A 232 11.82 4.37 12.75
N ASP A 233 11.70 4.42 14.08
CA ASP A 233 12.86 4.38 14.98
C ASP A 233 13.60 3.04 14.91
N LEU A 234 12.84 1.94 14.76
CA LEU A 234 13.43 0.60 14.59
C LEU A 234 14.23 0.51 13.29
N LEU A 235 13.70 1.07 12.21
CA LEU A 235 14.37 1.13 10.92
C LEU A 235 15.68 1.91 11.01
N SER A 236 15.63 3.11 11.57
CA SER A 236 16.80 4.00 11.74
C SER A 236 17.87 3.35 12.62
N ARG A 237 17.48 2.71 13.73
CA ARG A 237 18.40 1.96 14.62
C ARG A 237 19.07 0.79 13.91
N LEU A 238 18.30 0.02 13.12
CA LEU A 238 18.86 -1.09 12.36
C LEU A 238 19.79 -0.59 11.25
N ALA A 239 19.40 0.45 10.52
CA ALA A 239 20.26 1.06 9.51
C ALA A 239 21.60 1.55 10.10
N ALA A 240 21.57 2.18 11.27
CA ALA A 240 22.79 2.59 11.99
C ALA A 240 23.63 1.39 12.47
N ALA A 241 22.99 0.34 12.99
CA ALA A 241 23.68 -0.88 13.41
C ALA A 241 24.33 -1.66 12.25
N LEU A 242 23.85 -1.42 11.03
CA LEU A 242 24.39 -2.00 9.79
C LEU A 242 25.42 -1.10 9.10
N GLU A 243 25.70 0.12 9.59
CA GLU A 243 26.61 1.05 8.93
C GLU A 243 28.06 0.56 8.85
N PRO A 244 28.69 0.02 9.92
CA PRO A 244 30.03 -0.54 9.82
C PRO A 244 30.05 -1.75 8.89
N VAL A 245 31.06 -1.80 8.00
CA VAL A 245 31.18 -2.89 7.01
C VAL A 245 31.36 -4.26 7.69
N ASP A 246 32.01 -4.28 8.84
CA ASP A 246 32.30 -5.45 9.68
C ASP A 246 31.26 -5.66 10.79
N ALA A 247 30.13 -4.95 10.74
CA ALA A 247 29.11 -5.08 11.77
C ALA A 247 28.65 -6.51 11.97
N PRO A 248 28.63 -7.05 13.21
CA PRO A 248 28.16 -8.41 13.50
C PRO A 248 26.72 -8.66 13.02
N ALA A 249 25.91 -7.60 12.96
CA ALA A 249 24.56 -7.65 12.45
C ALA A 249 24.51 -8.12 10.99
N ARG A 250 25.40 -7.61 10.13
CA ARG A 250 25.49 -8.01 8.71
C ARG A 250 25.78 -9.51 8.59
N SER A 251 26.78 -10.00 9.32
CA SER A 251 27.17 -11.42 9.29
C SER A 251 26.05 -12.34 9.74
N ARG A 252 25.35 -12.00 10.84
CA ARG A 252 24.22 -12.80 11.34
C ARG A 252 23.05 -12.84 10.35
N MET A 253 22.73 -11.72 9.71
CA MET A 253 21.66 -11.65 8.72
C MET A 253 21.99 -12.50 7.48
N ARG A 254 23.24 -12.41 6.97
CA ARG A 254 23.72 -13.19 5.81
C ARG A 254 23.82 -14.68 6.09
N GLN A 255 24.08 -15.08 7.33
CA GLN A 255 24.07 -16.50 7.75
C GLN A 255 22.65 -17.06 7.78
N ARG A 256 21.66 -16.23 8.05
CA ARG A 256 20.26 -16.64 8.14
C ARG A 256 19.56 -16.62 6.79
N TRP A 257 19.82 -15.61 5.97
CA TRP A 257 19.12 -15.43 4.71
C TRP A 257 20.10 -15.28 3.55
N ASN A 258 20.06 -16.25 2.65
CA ASN A 258 20.88 -16.28 1.43
C ASN A 258 20.18 -15.67 0.24
N ILE A 259 18.83 -15.62 0.28
CA ILE A 259 17.98 -15.09 -0.77
C ILE A 259 17.03 -14.06 -0.17
N VAL A 260 17.03 -12.87 -0.71
CA VAL A 260 16.16 -11.76 -0.29
C VAL A 260 15.34 -11.28 -1.47
N MET A 261 14.03 -11.27 -1.32
CA MET A 261 13.09 -10.78 -2.33
C MET A 261 12.27 -9.65 -1.75
N VAL A 262 12.22 -8.52 -2.45
CA VAL A 262 11.46 -7.34 -2.04
C VAL A 262 10.34 -7.10 -3.06
N ASP A 263 9.10 -7.20 -2.60
CA ASP A 263 7.89 -6.92 -3.40
C ASP A 263 7.49 -5.45 -3.28
N GLU A 264 6.88 -4.91 -4.33
CA GLU A 264 6.47 -3.50 -4.45
C GLU A 264 7.60 -2.53 -4.09
N PHE A 265 8.81 -2.82 -4.60
CA PHE A 265 10.03 -2.10 -4.26
C PHE A 265 9.96 -0.59 -4.54
N GLN A 266 9.12 -0.13 -5.48
CA GLN A 266 8.90 1.29 -5.76
C GLN A 266 8.32 2.09 -4.58
N ASP A 267 7.75 1.41 -3.58
CA ASP A 267 7.17 2.05 -2.39
C ASP A 267 8.14 2.05 -1.19
N THR A 268 9.38 1.60 -1.42
CA THR A 268 10.44 1.53 -0.40
C THR A 268 11.00 2.93 -0.12
N ASP A 269 11.12 3.29 1.15
CA ASP A 269 11.79 4.52 1.58
C ASP A 269 13.32 4.38 1.62
N PRO A 270 14.08 5.50 1.64
CA PRO A 270 15.54 5.47 1.64
C PRO A 270 16.17 4.69 2.81
N ILE A 271 15.56 4.71 4.00
CA ILE A 271 16.09 4.01 5.18
C ILE A 271 15.86 2.50 5.05
N GLN A 272 14.68 2.11 4.58
CA GLN A 272 14.37 0.71 4.27
C GLN A 272 15.37 0.15 3.25
N TRP A 273 15.66 0.92 2.19
CA TRP A 273 16.66 0.52 1.21
C TRP A 273 18.05 0.39 1.83
N GLN A 274 18.50 1.35 2.64
CA GLN A 274 19.79 1.27 3.33
C GLN A 274 19.94 -0.01 4.17
N VAL A 275 18.88 -0.45 4.83
CA VAL A 275 18.89 -1.71 5.59
C VAL A 275 19.13 -2.90 4.66
N VAL A 276 18.40 -3.01 3.56
CA VAL A 276 18.53 -4.11 2.60
C VAL A 276 19.90 -4.06 1.91
N GLU A 277 20.30 -2.88 1.43
CA GLU A 277 21.56 -2.65 0.73
C GLU A 277 22.77 -3.04 1.59
N ARG A 278 22.85 -2.49 2.82
CA ARG A 278 23.96 -2.73 3.75
C ARG A 278 24.03 -4.19 4.21
N ALA A 279 22.87 -4.80 4.42
CA ALA A 279 22.82 -6.18 4.89
C ALA A 279 23.18 -7.19 3.79
N PHE A 280 22.63 -7.06 2.59
CA PHE A 280 22.53 -8.17 1.65
C PHE A 280 23.19 -7.93 0.29
N VAL A 281 23.18 -6.70 -0.25
CA VAL A 281 23.72 -6.42 -1.60
C VAL A 281 25.20 -6.81 -1.69
N GLY A 282 25.53 -7.51 -2.76
CA GLY A 282 26.91 -8.02 -3.01
C GLY A 282 27.33 -9.23 -2.17
N ALA A 283 26.44 -9.74 -1.28
CA ALA A 283 26.73 -10.91 -0.46
C ALA A 283 25.65 -12.02 -0.60
N CYS A 284 24.41 -11.65 -0.77
CA CYS A 284 23.26 -12.53 -0.93
C CYS A 284 22.61 -12.31 -2.30
N THR A 285 21.78 -13.26 -2.75
CA THR A 285 20.95 -13.06 -3.94
C THR A 285 19.81 -12.11 -3.57
N VAL A 286 19.74 -10.96 -4.24
CA VAL A 286 18.69 -9.95 -4.00
C VAL A 286 17.83 -9.81 -5.24
N VAL A 287 16.52 -9.98 -5.10
CA VAL A 287 15.54 -9.80 -6.18
C VAL A 287 14.59 -8.68 -5.79
N LEU A 288 14.64 -7.58 -6.51
CA LEU A 288 13.79 -6.41 -6.31
C LEU A 288 12.68 -6.43 -7.36
N ILE A 289 11.43 -6.54 -6.94
CA ILE A 289 10.29 -6.55 -7.85
C ILE A 289 9.46 -5.31 -7.61
N GLY A 290 9.19 -4.56 -8.69
CA GLY A 290 8.42 -3.33 -8.58
C GLY A 290 8.05 -2.75 -9.93
N ASP A 291 7.30 -1.66 -9.86
CA ASP A 291 6.91 -0.86 -11.03
C ASP A 291 7.01 0.62 -10.66
N PRO A 292 8.03 1.36 -11.12
CA PRO A 292 8.18 2.78 -10.77
C PRO A 292 6.97 3.63 -11.22
N LYS A 293 6.21 3.18 -12.23
CA LYS A 293 4.97 3.83 -12.68
C LYS A 293 3.83 3.73 -11.66
N GLN A 294 3.95 2.81 -10.67
CA GLN A 294 2.98 2.60 -9.59
C GLN A 294 3.44 3.22 -8.26
N ALA A 295 4.48 4.03 -8.24
CA ALA A 295 4.96 4.74 -7.05
C ALA A 295 3.98 5.84 -6.63
N ILE A 296 2.96 5.50 -5.85
CA ILE A 296 1.91 6.43 -5.39
C ILE A 296 1.92 6.67 -3.88
N TYR A 297 2.91 6.12 -3.15
CA TYR A 297 3.01 6.21 -1.70
C TYR A 297 4.07 7.21 -1.21
N ALA A 298 4.39 8.24 -2.00
CA ALA A 298 5.32 9.29 -1.58
C ALA A 298 4.91 9.97 -0.25
N PHE A 299 3.60 10.09 0.02
CA PHE A 299 3.06 10.60 1.28
C PHE A 299 3.27 9.67 2.49
N ARG A 300 3.79 8.45 2.27
CA ARG A 300 4.20 7.47 3.29
C ARG A 300 5.72 7.23 3.27
N GLY A 301 6.48 8.15 2.70
CA GLY A 301 7.94 8.04 2.62
C GLY A 301 8.46 7.20 1.45
N GLY A 302 7.59 6.60 0.63
CA GLY A 302 8.01 5.91 -0.60
C GLY A 302 8.75 6.87 -1.53
N ASP A 303 9.93 6.46 -2.00
CA ASP A 303 10.82 7.32 -2.80
C ASP A 303 11.23 6.62 -4.10
N VAL A 304 10.64 7.09 -5.20
CA VAL A 304 10.95 6.55 -6.52
C VAL A 304 12.42 6.78 -6.94
N ALA A 305 13.07 7.82 -6.42
CA ALA A 305 14.50 8.04 -6.68
C ALA A 305 15.36 6.94 -6.06
N THR A 306 14.98 6.42 -4.89
CA THR A 306 15.59 5.23 -4.27
C THR A 306 15.45 4.01 -5.17
N TYR A 307 14.27 3.79 -5.77
CA TYR A 307 14.06 2.71 -6.74
C TYR A 307 14.99 2.87 -7.94
N LEU A 308 15.03 4.05 -8.58
CA LEU A 308 15.84 4.31 -9.75
C LEU A 308 17.34 4.13 -9.46
N LYS A 309 17.80 4.61 -8.31
CA LYS A 309 19.21 4.43 -7.88
C LYS A 309 19.56 2.94 -7.72
N ALA A 310 18.73 2.17 -7.03
CA ALA A 310 18.94 0.74 -6.84
C ALA A 310 18.89 -0.01 -8.17
N ALA A 311 17.95 0.32 -9.05
CA ALA A 311 17.84 -0.25 -10.38
C ALA A 311 19.06 0.10 -11.27
N GLY A 312 19.63 1.31 -11.13
CA GLY A 312 20.82 1.75 -11.85
C GLY A 312 22.10 1.02 -11.42
N THR A 313 22.15 0.51 -10.17
CA THR A 313 23.30 -0.23 -9.62
C THR A 313 23.14 -1.74 -9.67
N ALA A 314 21.96 -2.25 -10.03
CA ALA A 314 21.70 -3.68 -10.15
C ALA A 314 22.51 -4.33 -11.26
N GLY A 315 22.97 -5.56 -11.02
CA GLY A 315 23.72 -6.36 -12.02
C GLY A 315 22.86 -6.75 -13.22
N GLU A 316 21.57 -7.00 -13.00
CA GLU A 316 20.62 -7.38 -14.03
C GLU A 316 19.29 -6.64 -13.90
N ARG A 317 18.72 -6.23 -15.05
CA ARG A 317 17.39 -5.62 -15.13
C ARG A 317 16.57 -6.34 -16.19
N HIS A 318 15.44 -6.86 -15.75
CA HIS A 318 14.49 -7.58 -16.60
C HIS A 318 13.08 -6.98 -16.49
N THR A 319 12.23 -7.32 -17.44
CA THR A 319 10.80 -6.94 -17.40
C THR A 319 9.90 -8.15 -17.52
N LEU A 320 8.71 -8.07 -16.91
CA LEU A 320 7.63 -9.02 -17.14
C LEU A 320 6.75 -8.49 -18.28
N ALA A 321 6.91 -9.05 -19.49
CA ALA A 321 6.34 -8.51 -20.71
C ALA A 321 4.88 -8.92 -20.97
N VAL A 322 4.32 -9.91 -20.22
CA VAL A 322 3.00 -10.47 -20.47
C VAL A 322 2.01 -10.05 -19.39
N ASN A 323 0.99 -9.28 -19.78
CA ASN A 323 -0.12 -8.91 -18.90
C ASN A 323 -1.17 -10.03 -18.86
N ARG A 324 -1.41 -10.57 -17.66
CA ARG A 324 -2.38 -11.66 -17.42
C ARG A 324 -3.72 -11.16 -16.86
N ARG A 325 -3.81 -9.87 -16.54
CA ARG A 325 -5.01 -9.24 -15.96
C ARG A 325 -5.92 -8.65 -17.01
N THR A 326 -5.37 -8.00 -18.02
CA THR A 326 -6.09 -7.13 -18.94
C THR A 326 -6.21 -7.77 -20.34
N ASP A 327 -7.34 -7.56 -21.03
CA ASP A 327 -7.53 -7.99 -22.41
C ASP A 327 -6.76 -7.08 -23.37
N GLN A 328 -6.31 -7.61 -24.53
CA GLN A 328 -5.45 -6.89 -25.47
C GLN A 328 -6.04 -5.56 -25.92
N ALA A 329 -7.33 -5.54 -26.27
CA ALA A 329 -7.98 -4.31 -26.77
C ALA A 329 -7.96 -3.15 -25.74
N LEU A 330 -8.02 -3.45 -24.43
CA LEU A 330 -7.89 -2.41 -23.41
C LEU A 330 -6.44 -1.95 -23.28
N LEU A 331 -5.47 -2.86 -23.38
CA LEU A 331 -4.06 -2.49 -23.38
C LEU A 331 -3.72 -1.57 -24.56
N ASP A 332 -4.18 -1.92 -25.76
CA ASP A 332 -3.96 -1.11 -26.96
C ASP A 332 -4.56 0.28 -26.80
N ALA A 333 -5.77 0.39 -26.22
CA ALA A 333 -6.41 1.67 -25.97
C ALA A 333 -5.68 2.50 -24.93
N VAL A 334 -5.19 1.89 -23.83
CA VAL A 334 -4.38 2.58 -22.81
C VAL A 334 -3.04 3.02 -23.41
N HIS A 335 -2.39 2.17 -24.20
CA HIS A 335 -1.16 2.51 -24.92
C HIS A 335 -1.34 3.67 -25.90
N ALA A 336 -2.47 3.72 -26.60
CA ALA A 336 -2.79 4.86 -27.48
C ALA A 336 -2.85 6.20 -26.74
N VAL A 337 -3.14 6.19 -25.42
CA VAL A 337 -3.24 7.41 -24.59
C VAL A 337 -1.91 7.77 -23.92
N ILE A 338 -1.21 6.79 -23.36
CA ILE A 338 -0.01 7.02 -22.51
C ILE A 338 1.23 6.25 -22.93
N GLY A 339 1.15 5.43 -23.97
CA GLY A 339 2.30 4.64 -24.44
C GLY A 339 3.50 5.51 -24.83
N GLY A 340 4.70 5.13 -24.40
CA GLY A 340 5.92 5.87 -24.63
C GLY A 340 6.08 7.18 -23.83
N THR A 341 5.13 7.51 -22.94
CA THR A 341 5.20 8.73 -22.12
C THR A 341 6.20 8.53 -20.97
N GLU A 342 7.01 9.56 -20.73
CA GLU A 342 7.84 9.69 -19.52
C GLU A 342 6.99 10.20 -18.37
N LEU A 343 7.01 9.51 -17.23
CA LEU A 343 6.17 9.84 -16.07
C LEU A 343 6.99 10.53 -14.98
N GLY A 344 7.31 11.80 -15.21
CA GLY A 344 8.01 12.66 -14.23
C GLY A 344 9.53 12.47 -14.19
N ASP A 345 10.04 11.35 -14.67
CA ASP A 345 11.48 11.05 -14.81
C ASP A 345 11.71 10.34 -16.14
N PRO A 346 12.80 10.66 -16.89
CA PRO A 346 13.13 10.02 -18.17
C PRO A 346 13.34 8.50 -18.09
N ASP A 347 13.69 7.99 -16.93
CA ASP A 347 13.89 6.56 -16.70
C ASP A 347 12.56 5.81 -16.39
N ILE A 348 11.43 6.54 -16.22
CA ILE A 348 10.11 5.98 -15.98
C ILE A 348 9.26 6.08 -17.23
N VAL A 349 9.41 5.13 -18.13
CA VAL A 349 8.70 5.11 -19.41
C VAL A 349 7.59 4.06 -19.42
N VAL A 350 6.44 4.42 -19.99
CA VAL A 350 5.34 3.45 -20.21
C VAL A 350 5.71 2.55 -21.40
N VAL A 351 6.21 1.35 -21.07
CA VAL A 351 6.62 0.34 -22.06
C VAL A 351 5.45 -0.52 -22.52
N ASP A 352 5.56 -1.06 -23.73
CA ASP A 352 4.57 -1.98 -24.28
C ASP A 352 4.57 -3.31 -23.52
N VAL A 353 3.37 -3.79 -23.21
CA VAL A 353 3.12 -5.13 -22.69
C VAL A 353 2.06 -5.83 -23.56
N THR A 354 2.17 -7.14 -23.72
CA THR A 354 1.21 -7.93 -24.48
C THR A 354 0.25 -8.64 -23.53
N ALA A 355 -1.03 -8.73 -23.91
CA ALA A 355 -1.98 -9.50 -23.13
C ALA A 355 -1.79 -11.01 -23.35
N HIS A 356 -1.84 -11.77 -22.26
CA HIS A 356 -1.98 -13.23 -22.33
C HIS A 356 -3.31 -13.63 -22.99
N ARG A 357 -4.38 -12.87 -22.73
CA ARG A 357 -5.72 -13.07 -23.32
C ARG A 357 -5.95 -12.09 -24.46
N ARG A 358 -6.12 -12.62 -25.67
CA ARG A 358 -6.38 -11.81 -26.87
C ARG A 358 -7.87 -11.55 -27.13
N GLY A 359 -8.78 -12.29 -26.47
CA GLY A 359 -10.22 -12.15 -26.60
C GLY A 359 -10.82 -11.15 -25.62
N HIS A 360 -12.12 -10.85 -25.79
CA HIS A 360 -12.89 -10.00 -24.89
C HIS A 360 -13.59 -10.82 -23.83
N ARG A 361 -13.38 -10.50 -22.55
CA ARG A 361 -14.11 -11.15 -21.45
C ARG A 361 -15.50 -10.54 -21.22
N LEU A 362 -15.64 -9.24 -21.49
CA LEU A 362 -16.94 -8.56 -21.45
C LEU A 362 -17.66 -8.75 -22.79
N ALA A 363 -18.88 -9.34 -22.76
CA ALA A 363 -19.70 -9.57 -23.93
C ALA A 363 -21.14 -9.13 -23.67
N GLY A 364 -21.85 -8.71 -24.72
CA GLY A 364 -23.26 -8.30 -24.62
C GLY A 364 -23.51 -6.96 -23.94
N ALA A 365 -22.47 -6.20 -23.66
CA ALA A 365 -22.62 -4.84 -23.10
C ALA A 365 -23.24 -3.88 -24.13
N PRO A 366 -24.05 -2.88 -23.71
CA PRO A 366 -24.65 -1.89 -24.61
C PRO A 366 -23.63 -1.10 -25.42
N ARG A 367 -22.45 -0.90 -24.85
CA ARG A 367 -21.25 -0.39 -25.49
C ARG A 367 -20.09 -1.26 -25.08
N ASN A 368 -19.45 -1.89 -26.02
CA ASN A 368 -18.35 -2.85 -25.77
C ASN A 368 -16.99 -2.23 -26.08
N ASP A 369 -16.89 -0.89 -26.07
CA ASP A 369 -15.64 -0.19 -26.23
C ASP A 369 -14.75 -0.45 -25.02
N PRO A 370 -13.50 -0.91 -25.20
CA PRO A 370 -12.61 -1.29 -24.09
C PRO A 370 -12.21 -0.11 -23.20
N PHE A 371 -12.20 1.10 -23.76
CA PHE A 371 -11.88 2.35 -23.10
C PHE A 371 -12.81 3.45 -23.54
N ARG A 372 -13.35 4.25 -22.60
CA ARG A 372 -14.27 5.33 -22.88
C ARG A 372 -13.91 6.58 -22.08
N LEU A 373 -13.74 7.70 -22.78
CA LEU A 373 -13.63 9.02 -22.18
C LEU A 373 -15.01 9.70 -22.18
N ARG A 374 -15.43 10.21 -21.05
CA ARG A 374 -16.67 10.96 -20.89
C ARG A 374 -16.32 12.44 -20.72
N VAL A 375 -16.71 13.22 -21.69
CA VAL A 375 -16.47 14.67 -21.71
C VAL A 375 -17.74 15.38 -21.28
N VAL A 376 -17.62 16.32 -20.37
CA VAL A 376 -18.73 17.12 -19.85
C VAL A 376 -18.53 18.58 -20.24
N ASP A 377 -19.43 19.10 -21.03
CA ASP A 377 -19.38 20.50 -21.48
C ASP A 377 -19.95 21.45 -20.43
N ARG A 378 -19.40 22.65 -20.34
CA ARG A 378 -19.87 23.72 -19.44
C ARG A 378 -21.32 24.13 -19.74
N GLU A 379 -21.75 23.99 -20.97
CA GLU A 379 -23.13 24.28 -21.40
C GLU A 379 -24.16 23.36 -20.72
N THR A 380 -23.78 22.15 -20.33
CA THR A 380 -24.59 21.21 -19.53
C THR A 380 -25.06 21.90 -18.23
N PHE A 381 -24.28 22.80 -17.67
CA PHE A 381 -24.57 23.53 -16.44
C PHE A 381 -25.12 24.97 -16.72
N GLY A 382 -25.50 25.27 -17.94
CA GLY A 382 -25.94 26.64 -18.34
C GLY A 382 -24.83 27.69 -18.27
N LYS A 383 -23.55 27.28 -18.27
CA LYS A 383 -22.41 28.19 -18.23
C LYS A 383 -21.83 28.35 -19.62
N ARG A 384 -21.51 29.60 -19.99
CA ARG A 384 -20.89 29.98 -21.28
C ARG A 384 -19.58 30.73 -21.05
N GLY A 385 -18.65 30.59 -21.99
CA GLY A 385 -17.34 31.23 -21.92
C GLY A 385 -16.50 30.70 -20.76
N ASP A 386 -15.77 31.58 -20.06
CA ASP A 386 -14.83 31.23 -18.97
C ASP A 386 -15.48 31.07 -17.58
N ARG A 387 -16.82 31.02 -17.51
CA ARG A 387 -17.52 30.87 -16.24
C ARG A 387 -17.21 29.48 -15.63
N VAL A 388 -16.78 29.49 -14.37
CA VAL A 388 -16.45 28.30 -13.62
C VAL A 388 -17.71 27.51 -13.23
N VAL A 389 -17.69 26.21 -13.40
CA VAL A 389 -18.71 25.30 -12.84
C VAL A 389 -18.35 25.04 -11.40
N TRP A 390 -19.34 25.08 -10.49
CA TRP A 390 -19.08 24.72 -9.10
C TRP A 390 -18.78 23.22 -8.98
N ILE A 391 -17.77 22.90 -8.17
CA ILE A 391 -17.29 21.52 -8.04
C ILE A 391 -18.36 20.54 -7.54
N GLY A 392 -19.30 21.00 -6.69
CA GLY A 392 -20.42 20.21 -6.21
C GLY A 392 -21.35 19.77 -7.33
N ASP A 393 -21.75 20.70 -8.23
CA ASP A 393 -22.62 20.40 -9.37
C ASP A 393 -21.94 19.40 -10.32
N LEU A 394 -20.64 19.57 -10.53
CA LEU A 394 -19.85 18.67 -11.38
C LEU A 394 -19.76 17.26 -10.80
N ARG A 395 -19.49 17.13 -9.49
CA ARG A 395 -19.44 15.85 -8.78
C ARG A 395 -20.77 15.09 -8.86
N GLU A 396 -21.86 15.80 -8.60
CA GLU A 396 -23.19 15.21 -8.66
C GLU A 396 -23.54 14.73 -10.07
N HIS A 397 -23.24 15.54 -11.09
CA HIS A 397 -23.47 15.18 -12.50
C HIS A 397 -22.67 13.94 -12.90
N ILE A 398 -21.36 13.91 -12.60
CA ILE A 398 -20.47 12.79 -12.93
C ILE A 398 -20.95 11.52 -12.24
N ALA A 399 -21.27 11.61 -10.94
CA ALA A 399 -21.76 10.47 -10.16
C ALA A 399 -23.09 9.92 -10.71
N ALA A 400 -24.03 10.81 -11.07
CA ALA A 400 -25.32 10.41 -11.65
C ALA A 400 -25.16 9.75 -13.02
N ASP A 401 -24.34 10.31 -13.90
CA ASP A 401 -24.05 9.76 -15.23
C ASP A 401 -23.38 8.37 -15.14
N MET A 402 -22.40 8.23 -14.26
CA MET A 402 -21.71 6.96 -14.00
C MET A 402 -22.69 5.92 -13.45
N ALA A 403 -23.49 6.25 -12.43
CA ALA A 403 -24.46 5.33 -11.84
C ALA A 403 -25.49 4.86 -12.86
N ALA A 404 -25.98 5.76 -13.72
CA ALA A 404 -26.90 5.41 -14.81
C ALA A 404 -26.24 4.50 -15.85
N ASP A 405 -24.96 4.70 -16.17
CA ASP A 405 -24.22 3.85 -17.11
C ASP A 405 -24.02 2.43 -16.55
N VAL A 406 -23.62 2.33 -15.27
CA VAL A 406 -23.48 1.02 -14.59
C VAL A 406 -24.82 0.30 -14.47
N ALA A 407 -25.90 1.00 -14.12
CA ALA A 407 -27.23 0.40 -14.06
C ALA A 407 -27.65 -0.17 -15.42
N ARG A 408 -27.46 0.60 -16.51
CA ARG A 408 -27.72 0.10 -17.88
C ARG A 408 -26.88 -1.13 -18.22
N LEU A 409 -25.62 -1.14 -17.84
CA LEU A 409 -24.71 -2.27 -18.05
C LEU A 409 -25.21 -3.52 -17.32
N LEU A 410 -25.56 -3.40 -16.04
CA LEU A 410 -26.05 -4.52 -15.22
C LEU A 410 -27.41 -5.07 -15.71
N CYS A 411 -28.27 -4.20 -16.26
CA CYS A 411 -29.57 -4.59 -16.82
C CYS A 411 -29.48 -5.12 -18.25
N SER A 412 -28.34 -5.07 -18.93
CA SER A 412 -28.23 -5.45 -20.35
C SER A 412 -28.14 -6.94 -20.62
N GLY A 413 -27.99 -7.76 -19.58
CA GLY A 413 -27.70 -9.20 -19.76
C GLY A 413 -26.24 -9.47 -20.14
N ALA A 414 -25.34 -8.49 -19.98
CA ALA A 414 -23.92 -8.65 -20.25
C ALA A 414 -23.30 -9.77 -19.42
N THR A 415 -22.27 -10.40 -20.00
CA THR A 415 -21.49 -11.43 -19.33
C THR A 415 -20.04 -11.01 -19.20
N PHE A 416 -19.39 -11.46 -18.13
CA PHE A 416 -17.96 -11.29 -17.90
C PHE A 416 -17.32 -12.68 -17.69
N ASP A 417 -16.37 -13.02 -18.54
CA ASP A 417 -15.70 -14.34 -18.55
C ASP A 417 -16.71 -15.50 -18.63
N GLY A 418 -17.76 -15.33 -19.45
CA GLY A 418 -18.82 -16.32 -19.69
C GLY A 418 -19.92 -16.43 -18.63
N ARG A 419 -19.84 -15.70 -17.52
CA ARG A 419 -20.87 -15.64 -16.47
C ARG A 419 -21.64 -14.31 -16.48
N ALA A 420 -22.84 -14.31 -15.97
CA ALA A 420 -23.63 -13.10 -15.85
C ALA A 420 -22.88 -12.03 -15.03
N LEU A 421 -22.84 -10.81 -15.57
CA LEU A 421 -22.22 -9.66 -14.92
C LEU A 421 -23.06 -9.24 -13.69
N THR A 422 -22.38 -8.94 -12.58
CA THR A 422 -23.00 -8.51 -11.33
C THR A 422 -22.33 -7.25 -10.80
N ALA A 423 -22.94 -6.55 -9.84
CA ALA A 423 -22.39 -5.33 -9.26
C ALA A 423 -20.97 -5.53 -8.68
N ARG A 424 -20.66 -6.71 -8.15
CA ARG A 424 -19.32 -7.04 -7.61
C ARG A 424 -18.20 -7.06 -8.66
N ASP A 425 -18.55 -7.09 -9.93
CA ASP A 425 -17.60 -7.12 -11.06
C ASP A 425 -17.22 -5.72 -11.51
N VAL A 426 -17.85 -4.69 -10.93
CA VAL A 426 -17.63 -3.27 -11.26
C VAL A 426 -16.92 -2.58 -10.10
N ALA A 427 -15.79 -1.94 -10.38
CA ALA A 427 -15.08 -1.11 -9.42
C ALA A 427 -15.11 0.36 -9.86
N VAL A 428 -15.32 1.25 -8.89
CA VAL A 428 -15.27 2.71 -9.09
C VAL A 428 -14.13 3.27 -8.25
N ILE A 429 -13.17 3.91 -8.90
CA ILE A 429 -12.05 4.58 -8.26
C ILE A 429 -12.34 6.07 -8.22
N VAL A 430 -12.23 6.67 -7.05
CA VAL A 430 -12.53 8.09 -6.80
C VAL A 430 -11.35 8.80 -6.16
N GLY A 431 -11.28 10.13 -6.33
CA GLY A 431 -10.16 10.93 -5.84
C GLY A 431 -10.21 11.18 -4.32
N ASP A 432 -11.42 11.35 -3.77
CA ASP A 432 -11.61 11.67 -2.37
C ASP A 432 -12.92 11.10 -1.78
N ARG A 433 -13.11 11.30 -0.46
CA ARG A 433 -14.30 10.84 0.26
C ARG A 433 -15.60 11.55 -0.17
N TRP A 434 -15.51 12.75 -0.71
CA TRP A 434 -16.67 13.53 -1.17
C TRP A 434 -17.18 12.94 -2.49
N ASP A 435 -16.27 12.58 -3.39
CA ASP A 435 -16.59 11.85 -4.62
C ASP A 435 -17.22 10.49 -4.28
N ALA A 436 -16.66 9.77 -3.29
CA ALA A 436 -17.23 8.51 -2.82
C ALA A 436 -18.66 8.66 -2.29
N ALA A 437 -18.93 9.70 -1.51
CA ALA A 437 -20.26 9.99 -0.98
C ALA A 437 -21.26 10.28 -2.11
N ALA A 438 -20.89 11.12 -3.08
CA ALA A 438 -21.72 11.43 -4.24
C ALA A 438 -22.02 10.18 -5.08
N CYS A 439 -21.02 9.32 -5.29
CA CYS A 439 -21.20 8.05 -6.00
C CYS A 439 -22.15 7.10 -5.26
N ARG A 440 -22.00 6.93 -3.94
CA ARG A 440 -22.89 6.08 -3.13
C ARG A 440 -24.35 6.54 -3.22
N GLU A 441 -24.58 7.85 -3.13
CA GLU A 441 -25.92 8.43 -3.24
C GLU A 441 -26.51 8.23 -4.65
N ALA A 442 -25.72 8.44 -5.70
CA ALA A 442 -26.16 8.22 -7.06
C ALA A 442 -26.50 6.74 -7.33
N PHE A 443 -25.71 5.79 -6.83
CA PHE A 443 -26.01 4.36 -6.95
C PHE A 443 -27.26 3.96 -6.16
N ALA A 444 -27.46 4.53 -4.97
CA ALA A 444 -28.67 4.27 -4.21
C ALA A 444 -29.96 4.70 -4.95
N ARG A 445 -29.90 5.85 -5.66
CA ARG A 445 -31.03 6.35 -6.48
C ARG A 445 -31.39 5.39 -7.62
N VAL A 446 -30.44 4.66 -8.17
CA VAL A 446 -30.66 3.68 -9.25
C VAL A 446 -30.77 2.24 -8.79
N GLY A 447 -30.78 2.00 -7.48
CA GLY A 447 -30.95 0.68 -6.89
C GLY A 447 -29.77 -0.29 -7.06
N VAL A 448 -28.57 0.22 -7.30
CA VAL A 448 -27.35 -0.59 -7.41
C VAL A 448 -26.64 -0.63 -6.05
N PRO A 449 -26.44 -1.84 -5.46
CA PRO A 449 -25.72 -1.97 -4.19
C PRO A 449 -24.24 -1.62 -4.37
N VAL A 450 -23.68 -0.87 -3.41
CA VAL A 450 -22.27 -0.45 -3.42
C VAL A 450 -21.65 -0.60 -2.05
N VAL A 451 -20.38 -1.01 -2.02
CA VAL A 451 -19.55 -1.05 -0.81
C VAL A 451 -18.38 -0.07 -0.99
N TYR A 452 -18.20 0.81 -0.03
CA TYR A 452 -17.04 1.72 0.01
C TYR A 452 -15.91 1.07 0.81
N SER A 453 -14.76 0.90 0.18
CA SER A 453 -13.53 0.40 0.81
C SER A 453 -12.59 1.58 1.04
N GLY A 454 -12.72 2.25 2.15
CA GLY A 454 -11.87 3.36 2.56
C GLY A 454 -11.92 3.52 4.08
N ASP A 455 -11.02 4.34 4.62
CA ASP A 455 -11.04 4.68 6.04
C ASP A 455 -12.29 5.50 6.34
N THR A 456 -13.26 4.84 6.95
CA THR A 456 -14.45 5.48 7.50
C THR A 456 -14.28 5.59 9.00
N ASP A 457 -14.30 6.81 9.50
CA ASP A 457 -14.42 7.04 10.93
C ASP A 457 -15.82 6.58 11.38
N ILE A 458 -15.85 5.48 12.13
CA ILE A 458 -17.08 4.88 12.66
C ILE A 458 -17.85 5.91 13.50
N TYR A 459 -17.13 6.78 14.22
CA TYR A 459 -17.71 7.80 15.08
C TYR A 459 -18.36 8.96 14.31
N SER A 460 -18.05 9.12 13.02
CA SER A 460 -18.71 10.10 12.13
C SER A 460 -20.01 9.57 11.49
N SER A 461 -20.37 8.32 11.76
CA SER A 461 -21.59 7.70 11.23
C SER A 461 -22.86 8.20 11.93
N SER A 462 -24.00 8.14 11.22
CA SER A 462 -25.31 8.44 11.82
C SER A 462 -25.62 7.53 13.01
N ALA A 463 -25.22 6.27 12.93
CA ALA A 463 -25.38 5.32 14.03
C ALA A 463 -24.60 5.75 15.29
N ALA A 464 -23.38 6.25 15.14
CA ALA A 464 -22.62 6.77 16.27
C ALA A 464 -23.25 8.03 16.87
N ALA A 465 -23.79 8.92 16.02
CA ALA A 465 -24.54 10.09 16.48
C ALA A 465 -25.80 9.69 17.27
N ASP A 466 -26.54 8.69 16.79
CA ASP A 466 -27.69 8.14 17.47
C ASP A 466 -27.32 7.52 18.85
N TRP A 467 -26.22 6.75 18.89
CA TRP A 467 -25.68 6.22 20.14
C TRP A 467 -25.28 7.32 21.10
N LEU A 468 -24.59 8.37 20.62
CA LEU A 468 -24.20 9.51 21.46
C LEU A 468 -25.44 10.21 22.05
N CYS A 469 -26.48 10.48 21.24
CA CYS A 469 -27.74 11.06 21.70
C CYS A 469 -28.39 10.20 22.76
N LEU A 470 -28.45 8.90 22.59
CA LEU A 470 -29.04 7.96 23.56
C LEU A 470 -28.26 7.98 24.87
N ILE A 471 -26.93 7.85 24.84
CA ILE A 471 -26.09 7.82 26.05
C ILE A 471 -26.17 9.15 26.79
N GLN A 472 -26.15 10.30 26.10
CA GLN A 472 -26.32 11.61 26.71
C GLN A 472 -27.71 11.77 27.39
N ALA A 473 -28.75 11.25 26.76
CA ALA A 473 -30.10 11.25 27.37
C ALA A 473 -30.18 10.35 28.61
N MET A 474 -29.50 9.20 28.61
CA MET A 474 -29.42 8.31 29.76
C MET A 474 -28.60 8.91 30.91
N GLU A 475 -27.54 9.63 30.64
CA GLU A 475 -26.73 10.33 31.62
C GLU A 475 -27.49 11.52 32.25
N GLN A 476 -28.28 12.25 31.45
CA GLN A 476 -28.94 13.48 31.86
C GLN A 476 -30.45 13.41 31.60
N THR A 477 -31.14 12.43 32.23
CA THR A 477 -32.57 12.17 32.04
C THR A 477 -33.46 13.34 32.45
N HIS A 478 -32.97 14.24 33.31
CA HIS A 478 -33.65 15.45 33.73
C HIS A 478 -33.71 16.57 32.67
N ARG A 479 -33.01 16.38 31.53
CA ARG A 479 -32.98 17.35 30.40
C ARG A 479 -33.94 16.92 29.30
N PRO A 480 -35.17 17.48 29.20
CA PRO A 480 -36.18 17.03 28.24
C PRO A 480 -35.71 17.13 26.77
N GLY A 481 -34.83 18.08 26.46
CA GLY A 481 -34.27 18.25 25.11
C GLY A 481 -33.43 17.05 24.65
N LEU A 482 -32.60 16.49 25.55
CA LEU A 482 -31.79 15.30 25.24
C LEU A 482 -32.65 14.04 25.11
N VAL A 483 -33.66 13.91 25.98
CA VAL A 483 -34.60 12.78 25.92
C VAL A 483 -35.41 12.79 24.62
N ARG A 484 -35.88 13.97 24.19
CA ARG A 484 -36.58 14.13 22.90
C ARG A 484 -35.63 13.84 21.71
N ALA A 485 -34.36 14.30 21.77
CA ALA A 485 -33.40 14.01 20.75
C ALA A 485 -33.14 12.49 20.62
N ALA A 486 -33.02 11.77 21.75
CA ALA A 486 -32.93 10.31 21.77
C ALA A 486 -34.16 9.64 21.16
N GLY A 487 -35.36 10.16 21.41
CA GLY A 487 -36.62 9.68 20.83
C GLY A 487 -36.62 9.73 19.29
N LEU A 488 -35.93 10.72 18.68
CA LEU A 488 -35.82 10.85 17.22
C LEU A 488 -34.80 9.90 16.59
N THR A 489 -33.98 9.22 17.39
CA THR A 489 -32.97 8.28 16.89
C THR A 489 -33.59 6.98 16.37
N ALA A 490 -32.80 6.20 15.60
CA ALA A 490 -33.21 4.89 15.10
C ALA A 490 -33.59 3.88 16.19
N PHE A 491 -33.22 4.11 17.46
CA PHE A 491 -33.55 3.23 18.57
C PHE A 491 -35.05 3.30 18.95
N PHE A 492 -35.70 4.46 18.80
CA PHE A 492 -37.11 4.69 19.16
C PHE A 492 -37.97 4.98 17.93
N GLY A 493 -37.41 5.61 16.91
CA GLY A 493 -38.08 5.88 15.64
C GLY A 493 -39.22 6.90 15.75
N GLU A 494 -39.25 7.72 16.82
CA GLU A 494 -40.26 8.77 17.00
C GLU A 494 -40.07 9.88 15.95
N THR A 495 -41.13 10.55 15.61
CA THR A 495 -41.13 11.71 14.73
C THR A 495 -41.26 13.00 15.52
N GLY A 496 -40.86 14.13 14.94
CA GLY A 496 -41.09 15.44 15.58
C GLY A 496 -42.59 15.72 15.87
N ALA A 497 -43.49 15.16 15.03
CA ALA A 497 -44.92 15.28 15.22
C ALA A 497 -45.43 14.41 16.38
N SER A 498 -44.94 13.15 16.53
CA SER A 498 -45.32 12.29 17.64
C SER A 498 -44.82 12.82 18.98
N LEU A 499 -43.59 13.33 19.05
CA LEU A 499 -43.06 13.96 20.27
C LEU A 499 -43.75 15.27 20.63
N ALA A 500 -44.26 16.02 19.67
CA ALA A 500 -45.03 17.23 19.92
C ALA A 500 -46.46 16.94 20.42
N ALA A 501 -47.02 15.78 20.03
CA ALA A 501 -48.36 15.37 20.45
C ALA A 501 -48.42 14.67 21.82
N GLY A 502 -47.30 14.11 22.28
CA GLY A 502 -47.16 13.36 23.55
C GLY A 502 -46.56 14.14 24.72
N GLY A 503 -46.27 15.44 24.54
CA GLY A 503 -45.61 16.31 25.54
C GLY A 503 -46.55 17.21 26.30
#